data_1062491dcd5b74d717fdd8715b35c451
#
_entry.id   1062491dcd5b74d717fdd8715b35c451
#
_cell.length_a   1.000
_cell.length_b   1.000
_cell.length_c   1.000
_cell.angle_alpha   90.00
_cell.angle_beta   90.00
_cell.angle_gamma   90.00
#
_symmetry.space_group_name_H-M   'P 1'
#
loop_
_entity.id
_entity.type
_entity.pdbx_description
1 polymer ?
#
loop_
_entity_poly.entity_id
_entity_poly.type
_entity_poly.pdbx_seq_one_letter_code
_entity_poly.pdbx_strand_id
1 'polypeptide(L)'
;VDLKKYIGRPYESYNCLDLVKEFYMDFFGLEVKNYFEGSVPGRAEVSSLIATNKGDFEEVKNWKDIRFGDIVVIRLYGIECHLGVVVEGTKFLHSAKNIGSNMDRLERYHRLIAGYYRHRELPA
;
A
#
# COMPACT_ATOMS: atom_id res chain seq x y z
N VAL A 1 -12.62 -9.93 -10.01
CA VAL A 1 -12.30 -8.51 -9.84
C VAL A 1 -11.29 -8.10 -10.89
N ASP A 2 -11.61 -7.03 -11.64
CA ASP A 2 -10.71 -6.53 -12.66
C ASP A 2 -9.74 -5.51 -12.05
N LEU A 3 -8.46 -5.84 -12.09
CA LEU A 3 -7.41 -5.01 -11.52
C LEU A 3 -6.55 -4.32 -12.58
N LYS A 4 -6.94 -4.40 -13.85
CA LYS A 4 -6.13 -3.88 -14.97
C LYS A 4 -5.84 -2.38 -14.88
N LYS A 5 -6.77 -1.59 -14.36
CA LYS A 5 -6.57 -0.14 -14.27
C LYS A 5 -5.43 0.25 -13.34
N TYR A 6 -5.04 -0.65 -12.42
CA TYR A 6 -3.97 -0.40 -11.45
C TYR A 6 -2.61 -0.88 -11.93
N ILE A 7 -2.51 -1.40 -13.15
CA ILE A 7 -1.29 -2.04 -13.65
C ILE A 7 -0.77 -1.30 -14.88
N GLY A 8 0.54 -1.17 -14.97
CA GLY A 8 1.20 -0.60 -16.15
C GLY A 8 1.26 0.92 -16.19
N ARG A 9 1.03 1.60 -15.08
CA ARG A 9 1.06 3.06 -15.02
C ARG A 9 2.42 3.55 -14.50
N PRO A 10 2.97 4.62 -15.09
CA PRO A 10 4.28 5.12 -14.68
C PRO A 10 4.29 5.61 -13.24
N TYR A 11 5.36 5.29 -12.51
CA TYR A 11 5.52 5.71 -11.13
C TYR A 11 5.46 7.24 -10.96
N GLU A 12 6.01 7.98 -11.89
CA GLU A 12 6.10 9.44 -11.81
C GLU A 12 4.74 10.12 -11.73
N SER A 13 3.71 9.52 -12.35
CA SER A 13 2.35 10.03 -12.32
C SER A 13 1.42 9.18 -11.45
N TYR A 14 1.91 8.07 -10.91
CA TYR A 14 1.08 7.14 -10.14
C TYR A 14 1.97 6.37 -9.15
N ASN A 15 2.35 7.04 -8.08
CA ASN A 15 3.24 6.44 -7.07
C ASN A 15 2.48 5.46 -6.15
N CYS A 16 3.18 4.87 -5.20
CA CYS A 16 2.56 3.87 -4.33
C CYS A 16 1.40 4.41 -3.50
N LEU A 17 1.49 5.66 -3.07
CA LEU A 17 0.41 6.28 -2.30
C LEU A 17 -0.80 6.57 -3.19
N ASP A 18 -0.57 7.06 -4.41
CA ASP A 18 -1.64 7.31 -5.38
C ASP A 18 -2.43 6.03 -5.65
N LEU A 19 -1.73 4.91 -5.81
CA LEU A 19 -2.35 3.62 -6.05
C LEU A 19 -3.23 3.20 -4.86
N VAL A 20 -2.71 3.31 -3.66
CA VAL A 20 -3.46 2.96 -2.44
C VAL A 20 -4.71 3.82 -2.30
N LYS A 21 -4.58 5.13 -2.54
CA LYS A 21 -5.71 6.06 -2.44
C LYS A 21 -6.81 5.72 -3.45
N GLU A 22 -6.43 5.49 -4.71
CA GLU A 22 -7.39 5.15 -5.75
C GLU A 22 -8.08 3.81 -5.47
N PHE A 23 -7.29 2.81 -5.07
CA PHE A 23 -7.81 1.49 -4.75
C PHE A 23 -8.85 1.56 -3.61
N TYR A 24 -8.53 2.29 -2.56
CA TYR A 24 -9.43 2.41 -1.41
C TYR A 24 -10.72 3.16 -1.77
N MET A 25 -10.62 4.18 -2.59
CA MET A 25 -11.83 4.90 -3.04
C MET A 25 -12.69 3.98 -3.92
N ASP A 26 -12.08 3.26 -4.86
CA ASP A 26 -12.81 2.42 -5.79
C ASP A 26 -13.49 1.21 -5.13
N PHE A 27 -12.80 0.54 -4.23
CA PHE A 27 -13.31 -0.70 -3.64
C PHE A 27 -14.07 -0.50 -2.34
N PHE A 28 -13.77 0.53 -1.59
CA PHE A 28 -14.33 0.72 -0.26
C PHE A 28 -15.01 2.06 -0.05
N GLY A 29 -14.89 2.99 -0.99
CA GLY A 29 -15.41 4.35 -0.81
C GLY A 29 -14.73 5.09 0.33
N LEU A 30 -13.50 4.71 0.68
CA LEU A 30 -12.77 5.29 1.79
C LEU A 30 -11.69 6.23 1.28
N GLU A 31 -11.61 7.41 1.90
CA GLU A 31 -10.55 8.36 1.62
C GLU A 31 -9.35 8.08 2.51
N VAL A 32 -8.20 7.78 1.90
CA VAL A 32 -6.92 7.71 2.62
C VAL A 32 -6.30 9.10 2.56
N LYS A 33 -6.14 9.72 3.71
CA LYS A 33 -5.65 11.10 3.78
C LYS A 33 -4.21 11.22 3.34
N ASN A 34 -3.95 12.25 2.54
CA ASN A 34 -2.61 12.61 2.13
C ASN A 34 -2.20 13.86 2.91
N TYR A 35 -1.26 13.70 3.83
CA TYR A 35 -0.77 14.81 4.64
C TYR A 35 0.34 15.61 3.97
N PHE A 36 0.71 15.24 2.74
CA PHE A 36 1.82 15.83 2.02
C PHE A 36 1.35 16.44 0.70
N GLU A 37 0.35 17.33 0.80
CA GLU A 37 -0.21 17.99 -0.36
C GLU A 37 0.87 18.68 -1.20
N GLY A 38 0.79 18.49 -2.52
CA GLY A 38 1.66 19.16 -3.46
C GLY A 38 3.04 18.55 -3.61
N SER A 39 3.35 17.48 -2.90
CA SER A 39 4.66 16.82 -3.01
C SER A 39 4.51 15.34 -3.29
N VAL A 40 5.51 14.78 -3.97
CA VAL A 40 5.63 13.34 -4.11
C VAL A 40 6.15 12.82 -2.76
N PRO A 41 5.50 11.83 -2.13
CA PRO A 41 5.96 11.32 -0.84
C PRO A 41 7.39 10.77 -0.93
N GLY A 42 8.26 11.25 -0.07
CA GLY A 42 9.56 10.65 0.15
C GLY A 42 9.43 9.52 1.15
N ARG A 43 10.57 8.93 1.51
CA ARG A 43 10.59 7.77 2.41
C ARG A 43 10.02 8.08 3.79
N ALA A 44 10.39 9.22 4.35
CA ALA A 44 9.92 9.62 5.68
C ALA A 44 8.41 9.85 5.67
N GLU A 45 7.91 10.41 4.57
CA GLU A 45 6.49 10.71 4.41
C GLU A 45 5.65 9.44 4.35
N VAL A 46 6.13 8.39 3.67
CA VAL A 46 5.41 7.11 3.58
C VAL A 46 5.33 6.47 4.97
N SER A 47 6.43 6.45 5.72
CA SER A 47 6.42 5.96 7.09
C SER A 47 5.47 6.77 7.97
N SER A 48 5.47 8.09 7.80
CA SER A 48 4.61 8.99 8.55
C SER A 48 3.14 8.81 8.22
N LEU A 49 2.83 8.38 6.99
CA LEU A 49 1.43 8.17 6.59
C LEU A 49 0.75 7.16 7.52
N ILE A 50 1.38 6.00 7.73
CA ILE A 50 0.79 4.99 8.61
C ILE A 50 0.75 5.49 10.05
N ALA A 51 1.79 6.14 10.53
CA ALA A 51 1.82 6.68 11.88
C ALA A 51 0.73 7.74 12.09
N THR A 52 0.53 8.62 11.11
CA THR A 52 -0.45 9.69 11.17
C THR A 52 -1.88 9.16 11.08
N ASN A 53 -2.11 8.10 10.29
CA ASN A 53 -3.41 7.47 10.15
C ASN A 53 -3.61 6.32 11.12
N LYS A 54 -2.84 6.26 12.20
CA LYS A 54 -2.84 5.15 13.14
C LYS A 54 -4.22 4.85 13.73
N GLY A 55 -5.05 5.89 13.91
CA GLY A 55 -6.42 5.70 14.38
C GLY A 55 -7.33 4.99 13.38
N ASP A 56 -6.98 5.05 12.09
CA ASP A 56 -7.78 4.46 11.02
C ASP A 56 -7.33 3.04 10.66
N PHE A 57 -6.15 2.64 11.12
CA PHE A 57 -5.56 1.34 10.79
C PHE A 57 -5.22 0.56 12.05
N GLU A 58 -5.29 -0.76 11.94
CA GLU A 58 -4.79 -1.65 12.97
C GLU A 58 -3.80 -2.62 12.35
N GLU A 59 -2.79 -3.01 13.11
CA GLU A 59 -1.79 -3.94 12.63
C GLU A 59 -2.35 -5.35 12.53
N VAL A 60 -2.03 -6.03 11.40
CA VAL A 60 -2.31 -7.45 11.22
C VAL A 60 -1.03 -8.19 11.56
N LYS A 61 -0.99 -8.77 12.75
CA LYS A 61 0.26 -9.34 13.28
C LYS A 61 0.69 -10.65 12.66
N ASN A 62 -0.27 -11.43 12.17
CA ASN A 62 0.03 -12.74 11.56
C ASN A 62 -0.20 -12.65 10.06
N TRP A 63 0.84 -12.91 9.26
CA TRP A 63 0.74 -12.85 7.81
C TRP A 63 -0.31 -13.81 7.24
N LYS A 64 -0.66 -14.87 7.98
CA LYS A 64 -1.70 -15.80 7.56
C LYS A 64 -3.10 -15.19 7.60
N ASP A 65 -3.25 -14.09 8.30
CA ASP A 65 -4.53 -13.40 8.45
C ASP A 65 -4.71 -12.25 7.47
N ILE A 66 -3.72 -11.99 6.60
CA ILE A 66 -3.84 -10.92 5.61
C ILE A 66 -4.95 -11.24 4.61
N ARG A 67 -5.60 -10.20 4.11
CA ARG A 67 -6.69 -10.34 3.16
C ARG A 67 -6.81 -9.13 2.24
N PHE A 68 -7.70 -9.23 1.26
CA PHE A 68 -7.96 -8.19 0.28
C PHE A 68 -8.13 -6.83 0.95
N GLY A 69 -7.38 -5.86 0.50
CA GLY A 69 -7.43 -4.48 1.00
C GLY A 69 -6.42 -4.16 2.09
N ASP A 70 -5.76 -5.16 2.66
CA ASP A 70 -4.72 -4.87 3.66
C ASP A 70 -3.54 -4.16 3.01
N ILE A 71 -2.96 -3.22 3.75
CA ILE A 71 -1.78 -2.49 3.28
C ILE A 71 -0.53 -3.21 3.77
N VAL A 72 0.39 -3.46 2.84
CA VAL A 72 1.72 -3.96 3.19
C VAL A 72 2.70 -2.79 3.16
N VAL A 73 3.51 -2.68 4.21
CA VAL A 73 4.57 -1.68 4.31
C VAL A 73 5.89 -2.39 4.09
N ILE A 74 6.65 -1.94 3.11
CA ILE A 74 7.92 -2.53 2.73
C ILE A 74 9.06 -1.58 3.08
N ARG A 75 10.09 -2.13 3.69
CA ARG A 75 11.27 -1.37 4.10
C ARG A 75 12.30 -1.43 2.98
N LEU A 76 12.58 -0.26 2.39
CA LEU A 76 13.64 -0.13 1.40
C LEU A 76 14.76 0.72 2.00
N TYR A 77 16.00 0.31 1.79
CA TYR A 77 17.17 1.01 2.32
C TYR A 77 17.11 1.22 3.85
N GLY A 78 16.50 0.26 4.55
CA GLY A 78 16.39 0.34 6.02
C GLY A 78 15.31 1.28 6.55
N ILE A 79 14.52 1.90 5.66
CA ILE A 79 13.46 2.84 6.03
C ILE A 79 12.13 2.30 5.51
N GLU A 80 11.08 2.40 6.32
CA GLU A 80 9.72 2.06 5.90
C GLU A 80 9.25 3.12 4.91
N CYS A 81 9.29 2.80 3.62
CA CYS A 81 9.08 3.83 2.60
C CYS A 81 8.26 3.40 1.41
N HIS A 82 7.69 2.19 1.41
CA HIS A 82 6.96 1.69 0.24
C HIS A 82 5.68 1.00 0.69
N LEU A 83 4.59 1.26 -0.02
CA LEU A 83 3.27 0.71 0.29
C LEU A 83 2.78 -0.15 -0.86
N GLY A 84 1.98 -1.16 -0.51
CA GLY A 84 1.21 -1.94 -1.48
C GLY A 84 -0.12 -2.35 -0.87
N VAL A 85 -1.00 -2.90 -1.71
CA VAL A 85 -2.32 -3.37 -1.29
C VAL A 85 -2.43 -4.84 -1.62
N VAL A 86 -2.74 -5.66 -0.61
CA VAL A 86 -2.97 -7.10 -0.78
C VAL A 86 -4.26 -7.30 -1.55
N VAL A 87 -4.23 -8.15 -2.58
CA VAL A 87 -5.40 -8.39 -3.41
C VAL A 87 -5.89 -9.82 -3.38
N GLU A 88 -5.01 -10.82 -3.43
CA GLU A 88 -5.41 -12.21 -3.42
C GLU A 88 -4.29 -13.09 -2.89
N GLY A 89 -4.55 -13.81 -1.81
CA GLY A 89 -3.53 -14.66 -1.22
C GLY A 89 -2.29 -13.86 -0.85
N THR A 90 -1.16 -14.13 -1.49
CA THR A 90 0.08 -13.38 -1.28
C THR A 90 0.41 -12.43 -2.42
N LYS A 91 -0.55 -12.16 -3.30
CA LYS A 91 -0.38 -11.18 -4.38
C LYS A 91 -0.77 -9.79 -3.89
N PHE A 92 -0.04 -8.80 -4.34
CA PHE A 92 -0.31 -7.41 -3.97
C PHE A 92 -0.01 -6.46 -5.12
N LEU A 93 -0.68 -5.31 -5.09
CA LEU A 93 -0.47 -4.23 -6.06
C LEU A 93 0.44 -3.19 -5.44
N HIS A 94 1.39 -2.71 -6.21
CA HIS A 94 2.24 -1.59 -5.80
C HIS A 94 2.76 -0.84 -7.02
N SER A 95 3.28 0.35 -6.79
CA SER A 95 3.92 1.14 -7.84
C SER A 95 5.33 1.47 -7.39
N ALA A 96 6.31 0.97 -8.12
CA ALA A 96 7.72 1.09 -7.76
C ALA A 96 8.47 1.95 -8.77
N LYS A 97 9.43 2.72 -8.29
CA LYS A 97 10.28 3.56 -9.13
C LYS A 97 10.98 2.69 -10.17
N ASN A 98 11.01 3.16 -11.42
CA ASN A 98 11.60 2.48 -12.60
C ASN A 98 10.83 1.26 -13.11
N ILE A 99 9.77 0.85 -12.42
CA ILE A 99 8.96 -0.31 -12.83
C ILE A 99 7.52 0.11 -13.13
N GLY A 100 7.00 1.07 -12.37
CA GLY A 100 5.61 1.46 -12.46
C GLY A 100 4.71 0.58 -11.61
N SER A 101 3.40 0.70 -11.82
CA SER A 101 2.42 -0.08 -11.06
C SER A 101 2.31 -1.49 -11.62
N ASN A 102 2.27 -2.47 -10.73
CA ASN A 102 2.22 -3.87 -11.12
C ASN A 102 1.69 -4.73 -9.98
N MET A 103 1.36 -5.99 -10.32
CA MET A 103 1.02 -7.00 -9.35
C MET A 103 2.26 -7.86 -9.10
N ASP A 104 2.57 -8.07 -7.84
CA ASP A 104 3.75 -8.81 -7.42
C ASP A 104 3.38 -9.79 -6.31
N ARG A 105 4.35 -10.53 -5.83
CA ARG A 105 4.17 -11.51 -4.76
C ARG A 105 4.90 -11.08 -3.50
N LEU A 106 4.25 -11.23 -2.36
CA LEU A 106 4.84 -10.88 -1.06
C LEU A 106 6.10 -11.68 -0.75
N GLU A 107 6.17 -12.93 -1.22
CA GLU A 107 7.33 -13.79 -1.02
C GLU A 107 8.62 -13.15 -1.56
N ARG A 108 8.50 -12.38 -2.62
CA ARG A 108 9.66 -11.69 -3.20
C ARG A 108 10.26 -10.65 -2.25
N TYR A 109 9.44 -10.12 -1.35
CA TYR A 109 9.85 -9.06 -0.44
C TYR A 109 9.93 -9.52 1.01
N HIS A 110 9.89 -10.83 1.24
CA HIS A 110 9.77 -11.45 2.57
C HIS A 110 10.61 -10.78 3.66
N ARG A 111 11.90 -10.50 3.39
CA ARG A 111 12.80 -9.91 4.39
C ARG A 111 12.67 -8.40 4.52
N LEU A 112 11.92 -7.77 3.63
CA LEU A 112 11.78 -6.32 3.57
C LEU A 112 10.43 -5.85 4.09
N ILE A 113 9.53 -6.76 4.42
CA ILE A 113 8.20 -6.40 4.90
C ILE A 113 8.30 -5.92 6.34
N ALA A 114 7.86 -4.66 6.57
CA ALA A 114 7.86 -4.07 7.90
C ALA A 114 6.57 -4.39 8.67
N GLY A 115 5.47 -4.57 7.95
CA GLY A 115 4.21 -4.91 8.60
C GLY A 115 3.04 -4.88 7.64
N TYR A 116 1.90 -5.35 8.14
CA TYR A 116 0.62 -5.32 7.44
C TYR A 116 -0.37 -4.54 8.29
N TYR A 117 -1.22 -3.73 7.63
CA TYR A 117 -2.18 -2.89 8.32
C TYR A 117 -3.54 -2.98 7.65
N ARG A 118 -4.58 -3.03 8.44
CA ARG A 118 -5.96 -3.13 7.96
C ARG A 118 -6.74 -1.89 8.38
N HIS A 119 -7.40 -1.26 7.41
CA HIS A 119 -8.27 -0.13 7.73
C HIS A 119 -9.45 -0.65 8.56
N ARG A 120 -9.81 0.08 9.63
CA ARG A 120 -10.84 -0.36 10.57
C ARG A 120 -12.23 -0.46 9.95
N GLU A 121 -12.47 0.25 8.85
CA GLU A 121 -13.75 0.24 8.16
C GLU A 121 -13.84 -0.80 7.04
N LEU A 122 -12.82 -1.63 6.84
CA LEU A 122 -12.92 -2.72 5.88
C LEU A 122 -13.93 -3.76 6.37
N PRO A 123 -14.66 -4.43 5.43
CA PRO A 123 -15.61 -5.47 5.80
C PRO A 123 -14.93 -6.58 6.60
N ALA A 124 -15.68 -7.12 7.54
CA ALA A 124 -15.20 -8.22 8.39
C ALA A 124 -15.00 -9.52 7.56
#